data_72f2d7a23fee9c4bc4efade756c584a2
#
_entry.id   72f2d7a23fee9c4bc4efade756c584a2
#
_cell.length_a   1.000
_cell.length_b   1.000
_cell.length_c   1.000
_cell.angle_alpha   90.00
_cell.angle_beta   90.00
_cell.angle_gamma   90.00
#
_symmetry.space_group_name_H-M   'P 1'
#
loop_
_entity.id
_entity.type
_entity.pdbx_description
1 polymer ?
#
loop_
_entity_poly.entity_id
_entity_poly.type
_entity_poly.pdbx_seq_one_letter_code
_entity_poly.pdbx_strand_id
1 'polypeptide(L)'
;SPVNRHPVTGKAAWFCNVHSHSRYLRDSRDGKLPETSGASKLNRTNMYYGDLSEIAEEDLKAIDKATFDNMVYVPMEEGDTVLVDNYQVMHGRAKFEGERLHAVTWFQ
;
A
#
# COMPACT_ATOMS: atom_id res chain seq x y z
N SER A 1 3.16 -0.75 16.49
CA SER A 1 2.88 0.63 16.06
C SER A 1 2.88 0.68 14.53
N PRO A 2 1.96 1.40 13.88
CA PRO A 2 2.00 1.63 12.44
C PRO A 2 3.10 2.61 12.02
N VAL A 3 3.74 3.26 12.98
CA VAL A 3 4.86 4.18 12.75
C VAL A 3 6.11 3.60 13.40
N ASN A 4 7.14 3.43 12.60
CA ASN A 4 8.46 2.98 13.02
C ASN A 4 9.48 4.14 12.91
N ARG A 5 10.65 3.95 13.51
CA ARG A 5 11.78 4.83 13.28
C ARG A 5 12.66 4.28 12.18
N HIS A 6 12.99 5.12 11.24
CA HIS A 6 13.93 4.76 10.18
C HIS A 6 15.30 4.43 10.80
N PRO A 7 15.93 3.29 10.48
CA PRO A 7 17.12 2.81 11.19
C PRO A 7 18.34 3.72 11.05
N VAL A 8 18.46 4.46 9.95
CA VAL A 8 19.58 5.34 9.67
C VAL A 8 19.29 6.79 10.09
N THR A 9 18.14 7.32 9.71
CA THR A 9 17.82 8.75 9.93
C THR A 9 17.14 9.03 11.27
N GLY A 10 16.61 8.00 11.94
CA GLY A 10 15.83 8.13 13.17
C GLY A 10 14.46 8.80 13.00
N LYS A 11 14.11 9.23 11.80
CA LYS A 11 12.83 9.89 11.51
C LYS A 11 11.67 8.91 11.62
N ALA A 12 10.51 9.43 11.96
CA ALA A 12 9.27 8.66 11.94
C ALA A 12 8.92 8.27 10.50
N ALA A 13 8.60 7.01 10.29
CA ALA A 13 8.19 6.47 9.00
C ALA A 13 6.89 5.66 9.17
N TRP A 14 5.94 5.89 8.28
CA TRP A 14 4.74 5.07 8.22
C TRP A 14 5.09 3.68 7.70
N PHE A 15 4.78 2.66 8.47
CA PHE A 15 5.12 1.27 8.15
C PHE A 15 3.93 0.35 8.42
N CYS A 16 2.86 0.59 7.68
CA CYS A 16 1.63 -0.16 7.85
C CYS A 16 0.84 -0.25 6.53
N ASN A 17 0.29 -1.43 6.27
CA ASN A 17 -0.49 -1.72 5.07
C ASN A 17 -2.01 -1.59 5.28
N VAL A 18 -2.46 -0.76 6.22
CA VAL A 18 -3.88 -0.59 6.52
C VAL A 18 -4.70 -0.26 5.27
N HIS A 19 -4.17 0.59 4.38
CA HIS A 19 -4.80 0.97 3.12
C HIS A 19 -5.05 -0.20 2.16
N SER A 20 -4.26 -1.28 2.25
CA SER A 20 -4.42 -2.47 1.41
C SER A 20 -5.24 -3.57 2.08
N HIS A 21 -5.24 -3.62 3.41
CA HIS A 21 -5.88 -4.67 4.19
C HIS A 21 -7.20 -4.25 4.84
N SER A 22 -7.47 -2.95 4.99
CA SER A 22 -8.75 -2.47 5.49
C SER A 22 -9.87 -2.90 4.54
N ARG A 23 -10.86 -3.60 5.08
CA ARG A 23 -12.07 -3.97 4.36
C ARG A 23 -12.81 -2.74 3.84
N TYR A 24 -12.97 -1.74 4.67
CA TYR A 24 -13.65 -0.50 4.31
C TYR A 24 -13.00 0.19 3.10
N LEU A 25 -11.68 0.39 3.11
CA LEU A 25 -10.97 1.04 2.01
C LEU A 25 -11.00 0.19 0.73
N ARG A 26 -10.90 -1.11 0.85
CA ARG A 26 -11.01 -2.03 -0.29
C ARG A 26 -12.39 -1.95 -0.93
N ASP A 27 -13.45 -2.08 -0.12
CA ASP A 27 -14.82 -2.06 -0.61
C ASP A 27 -15.19 -0.69 -1.21
N SER A 28 -14.67 0.40 -0.65
CA SER A 28 -14.87 1.75 -1.21
C SER A 28 -14.17 2.00 -2.54
N ARG A 29 -13.13 1.24 -2.85
CA ARG A 29 -12.39 1.30 -4.12
C ARG A 29 -12.97 0.40 -5.19
N ASP A 30 -13.58 -0.73 -4.81
CA ASP A 30 -14.11 -1.74 -5.75
C ASP A 30 -15.19 -1.17 -6.70
N GLY A 31 -15.87 -0.10 -6.32
CA GLY A 31 -16.80 0.62 -7.21
C GLY A 31 -16.17 1.70 -8.09
N LYS A 32 -14.89 2.02 -7.91
CA LYS A 32 -14.19 3.14 -8.57
C LYS A 32 -13.00 2.71 -9.41
N LEU A 33 -12.46 1.54 -9.13
CA LEU A 33 -11.39 0.94 -9.91
C LEU A 33 -11.99 -0.10 -10.84
N PRO A 34 -11.59 -0.13 -12.12
CA PRO A 34 -12.00 -1.20 -13.02
C PRO A 34 -11.63 -2.54 -12.35
N GLU A 35 -12.52 -3.51 -12.46
CA GLU A 35 -12.44 -4.81 -11.78
C GLU A 35 -11.01 -5.31 -11.66
N THR A 36 -10.45 -5.15 -10.48
CA THR A 36 -9.21 -5.84 -10.15
C THR A 36 -9.57 -7.31 -10.10
N SER A 37 -9.00 -8.07 -11.03
CA SER A 37 -9.15 -9.51 -11.13
C SER A 37 -9.30 -10.16 -9.75
N GLY A 38 -10.29 -10.98 -9.57
CA GLY A 38 -10.61 -11.96 -8.51
C GLY A 38 -9.83 -12.05 -7.20
N ALA A 39 -8.66 -11.42 -7.10
CA ALA A 39 -7.85 -11.38 -5.89
C ALA A 39 -8.54 -10.60 -4.75
N SER A 40 -9.31 -9.57 -5.05
CA SER A 40 -10.04 -8.79 -4.04
C SER A 40 -11.14 -9.62 -3.36
N LYS A 41 -11.76 -10.58 -4.07
CA LYS A 41 -12.78 -11.47 -3.53
C LYS A 41 -12.21 -12.55 -2.60
N LEU A 42 -10.92 -12.86 -2.72
CA LEU A 42 -10.23 -13.87 -1.90
C LEU A 42 -9.63 -13.27 -0.64
N ASN A 43 -9.27 -11.99 -0.64
CA ASN A 43 -8.68 -11.33 0.51
C ASN A 43 -9.79 -10.85 1.47
N ARG A 44 -10.05 -11.65 2.50
CA ARG A 44 -11.02 -11.35 3.57
C ARG A 44 -10.40 -10.69 4.80
N THR A 45 -9.18 -10.21 4.71
CA THR A 45 -8.52 -9.54 5.83
C THR A 45 -9.19 -8.22 6.16
N ASN A 46 -9.12 -7.85 7.43
CA ASN A 46 -9.44 -6.53 7.91
C ASN A 46 -8.38 -6.09 8.92
N MET A 47 -8.37 -4.80 9.25
CA MET A 47 -7.44 -4.20 10.20
C MET A 47 -8.21 -3.65 11.38
N TYR A 48 -7.65 -3.84 12.56
CA TYR A 48 -8.20 -3.41 13.84
C TYR A 48 -7.10 -2.75 14.68
N TYR A 49 -7.50 -1.99 15.68
CA TYR A 49 -6.58 -1.60 16.75
C TYR A 49 -6.10 -2.82 17.55
N GLY A 50 -5.07 -2.64 18.37
CA GLY A 50 -4.50 -3.74 19.15
C GLY A 50 -5.44 -4.33 20.22
N ASP A 51 -6.48 -3.61 20.58
CA ASP A 51 -7.57 -4.04 21.47
C ASP A 51 -8.75 -4.66 20.72
N LEU A 52 -8.59 -4.88 19.42
CA LEU A 52 -9.59 -5.41 18.48
C LEU A 52 -10.77 -4.45 18.19
N SER A 53 -10.71 -3.21 18.63
CA SER A 53 -11.68 -2.20 18.20
C SER A 53 -11.49 -1.84 16.72
N GLU A 54 -12.57 -1.42 16.09
CA GLU A 54 -12.57 -0.99 14.70
C GLU A 54 -11.85 0.35 14.53
N ILE A 55 -11.11 0.51 13.43
CA ILE A 55 -10.53 1.79 13.06
C ILE A 55 -11.65 2.66 12.48
N ALA A 56 -11.80 3.87 13.00
CA ALA A 56 -12.82 4.79 12.57
C ALA A 56 -12.71 5.09 11.05
N GLU A 57 -13.85 5.21 10.38
CA GLU A 57 -13.89 5.48 8.94
C GLU A 57 -13.19 6.78 8.55
N GLU A 58 -13.30 7.80 9.39
CA GLU A 58 -12.63 9.09 9.18
C GLU A 58 -11.10 8.93 9.19
N ASP A 59 -10.56 8.11 10.09
CA ASP A 59 -9.12 7.82 10.14
C ASP A 59 -8.67 7.05 8.89
N LEU A 60 -9.46 6.05 8.47
CA LEU A 60 -9.19 5.30 7.24
C LEU A 60 -9.22 6.21 6.00
N LYS A 61 -10.18 7.12 5.92
CA LYS A 61 -10.27 8.11 4.83
C LYS A 61 -9.09 9.09 4.84
N ALA A 62 -8.66 9.52 6.02
CA ALA A 62 -7.50 10.40 6.17
C ALA A 62 -6.20 9.72 5.72
N ILE A 63 -6.01 8.45 6.09
CA ILE A 63 -4.85 7.64 5.65
C ILE A 63 -4.89 7.46 4.12
N ASP A 64 -6.03 7.13 3.57
CA ASP A 64 -6.21 6.94 2.13
C ASP A 64 -5.91 8.23 1.36
N LYS A 65 -6.48 9.34 1.82
CA LYS A 65 -6.20 10.67 1.25
C LYS A 65 -4.71 11.02 1.32
N ALA A 66 -4.08 10.85 2.46
CA ALA A 66 -2.65 11.14 2.62
C ALA A 66 -1.79 10.26 1.68
N THR A 67 -2.18 9.01 1.48
CA THR A 67 -1.51 8.09 0.55
C THR A 67 -1.61 8.60 -0.88
N PHE A 68 -2.80 8.98 -1.33
CA PHE A 68 -3.01 9.47 -2.70
C PHE A 68 -2.38 10.85 -2.94
N ASP A 69 -2.45 11.75 -1.98
CA ASP A 69 -1.88 13.11 -2.10
C ASP A 69 -0.34 13.08 -2.23
N ASN A 70 0.31 12.02 -1.72
CA ASN A 70 1.75 11.86 -1.76
C ASN A 70 2.22 10.81 -2.77
N MET A 71 1.32 10.28 -3.58
CA MET A 71 1.64 9.27 -4.57
C MET A 71 2.42 9.86 -5.75
N VAL A 72 3.50 9.21 -6.11
CA VAL A 72 4.27 9.52 -7.31
C VAL A 72 4.27 8.32 -8.23
N TYR A 73 3.88 8.51 -9.47
CA TYR A 73 3.98 7.48 -10.50
C TYR A 73 5.37 7.51 -11.13
N VAL A 74 6.03 6.39 -11.09
CA VAL A 74 7.32 6.18 -11.78
C VAL A 74 7.05 5.30 -12.98
N PRO A 75 7.06 5.84 -14.20
CA PRO A 75 6.95 5.03 -15.41
C PRO A 75 8.19 4.15 -15.52
N MET A 76 7.99 2.89 -15.92
CA MET A 76 9.08 1.92 -16.06
C MET A 76 8.96 1.21 -17.39
N GLU A 77 10.09 1.02 -18.04
CA GLU A 77 10.25 0.27 -19.28
C GLU A 77 10.97 -1.06 -19.03
N GLU A 78 11.03 -1.91 -20.04
CA GLU A 78 11.77 -3.16 -19.97
C GLU A 78 13.27 -2.92 -19.71
N GLY A 79 13.80 -3.57 -18.69
CA GLY A 79 15.18 -3.40 -18.26
C GLY A 79 15.39 -2.37 -17.16
N ASP A 80 14.39 -1.58 -16.82
CA ASP A 80 14.50 -0.62 -15.74
C ASP A 80 14.64 -1.30 -14.38
N THR A 81 15.44 -0.68 -13.52
CA THR A 81 15.62 -1.08 -12.12
C THR A 81 15.30 0.09 -11.21
N VAL A 82 14.47 -0.16 -10.21
CA VAL A 82 14.17 0.82 -9.16
C VAL A 82 14.73 0.36 -7.82
N LEU A 83 15.52 1.22 -7.20
CA LEU A 83 15.99 1.06 -5.84
C LEU A 83 15.08 1.83 -4.89
N VAL A 84 14.54 1.15 -3.90
CA VAL A 84 13.56 1.72 -2.98
C VAL A 84 14.04 1.57 -1.55
N ASP A 85 14.06 2.66 -0.79
CA ASP A 85 14.18 2.60 0.65
C ASP A 85 12.84 2.17 1.25
N ASN A 86 12.71 0.88 1.50
CA ASN A 86 11.48 0.26 2.00
C ASN A 86 11.10 0.69 3.43
N TYR A 87 11.99 1.37 4.16
CA TYR A 87 11.65 1.97 5.46
C TYR A 87 10.98 3.34 5.32
N GLN A 88 11.21 4.05 4.23
CA GLN A 88 10.68 5.40 4.02
C GLN A 88 9.44 5.45 3.16
N VAL A 89 9.32 4.55 2.18
CA VAL A 89 8.27 4.66 1.17
C VAL A 89 7.45 3.38 1.08
N MET A 90 6.16 3.56 1.00
CA MET A 90 5.28 2.52 0.52
C MET A 90 5.36 2.48 -1.00
N HIS A 91 5.26 1.31 -1.56
CA HIS A 91 5.26 1.12 -2.99
C HIS A 91 4.14 0.18 -3.42
N GLY A 92 3.67 0.37 -4.60
CA GLY A 92 2.63 -0.44 -5.19
C GLY A 92 2.81 -0.50 -6.70
N ARG A 93 1.80 -1.02 -7.35
CA ARG A 93 1.81 -1.22 -8.79
C ARG A 93 0.48 -0.79 -9.38
N ALA A 94 0.53 -0.01 -10.45
CA ALA A 94 -0.65 0.26 -11.26
C ALA A 94 -1.10 -1.02 -12.00
N LYS A 95 -2.34 -1.03 -12.45
CA LYS A 95 -2.88 -2.06 -13.33
C LYS A 95 -2.03 -2.10 -14.62
N PHE A 96 -1.80 -3.28 -15.15
CA PHE A 96 -1.09 -3.49 -16.41
C PHE A 96 -1.83 -4.52 -17.27
N GLU A 97 -1.56 -4.53 -18.55
CA GLU A 97 -2.06 -5.49 -19.52
C GLU A 97 -0.89 -6.26 -20.13
N GLY A 98 -1.15 -7.48 -20.59
CA GLY A 98 -0.15 -8.36 -21.20
C GLY A 98 0.70 -9.14 -20.21
N GLU A 99 1.77 -9.75 -20.70
CA GLU A 99 2.73 -10.51 -19.90
C GLU A 99 3.75 -9.57 -19.25
N ARG A 100 4.16 -9.90 -18.05
CA ARG A 100 5.15 -9.14 -17.30
C ARG A 100 6.02 -10.05 -16.44
N LEU A 101 7.32 -9.86 -16.53
CA LEU A 101 8.29 -10.39 -15.58
C LEU A 101 8.68 -9.27 -14.61
N HIS A 102 8.55 -9.53 -13.32
CA HIS A 102 8.97 -8.62 -12.28
C HIS A 102 9.81 -9.37 -11.26
N ALA A 103 11.09 -9.02 -11.16
CA ALA A 103 11.99 -9.57 -10.17
C ALA A 103 12.16 -8.59 -9.00
N VAL A 104 12.12 -9.11 -7.78
CA VAL A 104 12.32 -8.33 -6.55
C VAL A 104 13.39 -8.99 -5.72
N THR A 105 14.29 -8.20 -5.19
CA THR A 105 15.27 -8.65 -4.21
C THR A 105 15.35 -7.68 -3.05
N TRP A 106 15.69 -8.20 -1.88
CA TRP A 106 15.94 -7.40 -0.67
C TRP A 106 17.39 -7.56 -0.27
N PHE A 107 17.96 -6.48 0.20
CA PHE A 107 19.30 -6.48 0.79
C PHE A 107 19.34 -5.51 1.98
N GLN A 108 20.24 -5.76 2.90
CA GLN A 108 20.45 -4.96 4.10
C GLN A 108 21.77 -4.22 4.00
#